data_f61d039956996c643f4fa3f0cbb31a2c
#
_entry.id   f61d039956996c643f4fa3f0cbb31a2c
#
_cell.length_a   1.000
_cell.length_b   1.000
_cell.length_c   1.000
_cell.angle_alpha   90.00
_cell.angle_beta   90.00
_cell.angle_gamma   90.00
#
_symmetry.space_group_name_H-M   'P 1'
#
loop_
_entity.id
_entity.type
_entity.pdbx_description
1 polymer ?
#
loop_
_entity_poly.entity_id
_entity_poly.type
_entity_poly.pdbx_seq_one_letter_code
_entity_poly.pdbx_strand_id
1 'polypeptide(L)'
;MQQLKIGGIIIFTNKDRKLLREPYFVFLREEERFIEVKSKNTQHCWMIFKKVSPSDRPVTLYHKHHQSDPYYHKHYETRTVNGAVRDINSHDEYVIKHRGEK
;
A
#
# COMPACT_ATOMS: atom_id res chain seq x y z
N MET A 1 -7.01 14.08 -14.51
CA MET A 1 -6.67 12.65 -14.52
C MET A 1 -7.89 11.82 -14.19
N GLN A 2 -8.15 10.81 -15.00
CA GLN A 2 -9.30 9.95 -14.78
C GLN A 2 -9.00 8.92 -13.70
N GLN A 3 -10.02 8.58 -12.95
CA GLN A 3 -9.91 7.53 -11.95
C GLN A 3 -10.24 6.19 -12.60
N LEU A 4 -9.61 5.13 -12.11
CA LEU A 4 -9.90 3.78 -12.56
C LEU A 4 -11.26 3.33 -12.03
N LYS A 5 -12.00 2.62 -12.88
CA LYS A 5 -13.32 2.12 -12.53
C LYS A 5 -13.46 0.67 -12.99
N ILE A 6 -14.28 -0.08 -12.24
CA ILE A 6 -14.73 -1.41 -12.63
C ILE A 6 -16.25 -1.41 -12.50
N GLY A 7 -16.96 -1.62 -13.63
CA GLY A 7 -18.40 -1.62 -13.63
C GLY A 7 -19.02 -0.34 -13.07
N GLY A 8 -18.39 0.82 -13.30
CA GLY A 8 -18.86 2.09 -12.79
C GLY A 8 -18.38 2.41 -11.37
N ILE A 9 -17.71 1.49 -10.71
CA ILE A 9 -17.21 1.68 -9.34
C ILE A 9 -15.83 2.30 -9.38
N ILE A 10 -15.62 3.36 -8.58
CA ILE A 10 -14.32 3.97 -8.43
C ILE A 10 -13.54 3.15 -7.41
N ILE A 11 -12.43 2.54 -7.83
CA ILE A 11 -11.61 1.70 -6.94
C ILE A 11 -10.72 2.57 -6.08
N PHE A 12 -9.85 3.38 -6.71
CA PHE A 12 -8.97 4.28 -5.98
C PHE A 12 -9.33 5.72 -6.31
N THR A 13 -9.49 6.55 -5.29
CA THR A 13 -9.79 7.96 -5.45
C THR A 13 -8.50 8.75 -5.63
N ASN A 14 -8.62 10.00 -6.06
CA ASN A 14 -7.47 10.89 -6.10
C ASN A 14 -6.87 11.11 -4.72
N LYS A 15 -7.71 11.12 -3.70
CA LYS A 15 -7.26 11.22 -2.31
C LYS A 15 -6.40 10.00 -1.92
N ASP A 16 -6.84 8.81 -2.31
CA ASP A 16 -6.07 7.59 -2.07
C ASP A 16 -4.70 7.68 -2.72
N ARG A 17 -4.65 8.14 -3.98
CA ARG A 17 -3.39 8.26 -4.71
C ARG A 17 -2.45 9.24 -4.06
N LYS A 18 -2.98 10.35 -3.52
CA LYS A 18 -2.16 11.33 -2.81
C LYS A 18 -1.49 10.74 -1.59
N LEU A 19 -2.21 9.88 -0.86
CA LEU A 19 -1.66 9.24 0.34
C LEU A 19 -0.49 8.30 0.01
N LEU A 20 -0.43 7.81 -1.23
CA LEU A 20 0.54 6.80 -1.64
C LEU A 20 1.65 7.37 -2.51
N ARG A 21 1.93 8.66 -2.39
CA ARG A 21 2.95 9.36 -3.19
C ARG A 21 3.96 10.07 -2.32
N GLU A 22 4.70 10.96 -2.99
CA GLU A 22 5.67 11.82 -2.33
C GLU A 22 5.10 12.53 -1.12
N PRO A 23 5.94 12.84 -0.13
CA PRO A 23 7.39 12.55 -0.15
C PRO A 23 7.75 11.17 0.39
N TYR A 24 6.81 10.43 0.92
CA TYR A 24 7.09 9.21 1.69
C TYR A 24 7.30 7.98 0.80
N PHE A 25 6.55 7.89 -0.29
CA PHE A 25 6.55 6.70 -1.13
C PHE A 25 7.09 6.97 -2.53
N VAL A 26 7.67 5.93 -3.12
CA VAL A 26 7.89 5.85 -4.55
C VAL A 26 6.71 5.07 -5.14
N PHE A 27 5.97 5.70 -6.02
CA PHE A 27 4.83 5.08 -6.69
C PHE A 27 5.37 4.17 -7.79
N LEU A 28 5.12 2.86 -7.68
CA LEU A 28 5.65 1.90 -8.64
C LEU A 28 4.69 1.65 -9.79
N ARG A 29 3.44 1.33 -9.47
CA ARG A 29 2.42 1.16 -10.52
C ARG A 29 1.03 1.10 -9.91
N GLU A 30 0.04 1.30 -10.79
CA GLU A 30 -1.36 1.17 -10.43
C GLU A 30 -2.04 0.28 -11.44
N GLU A 31 -2.79 -0.72 -10.95
CA GLU A 31 -3.65 -1.57 -11.76
C GLU A 31 -5.09 -1.36 -11.30
N GLU A 32 -6.03 -2.06 -11.92
CA GLU A 32 -7.45 -1.86 -11.62
C GLU A 32 -7.76 -1.95 -10.13
N ARG A 33 -7.17 -2.91 -9.43
CA ARG A 33 -7.55 -3.25 -8.08
C ARG A 33 -6.45 -3.07 -7.05
N PHE A 34 -5.26 -2.64 -7.45
CA PHE A 34 -4.18 -2.41 -6.50
C PHE A 34 -3.25 -1.30 -6.94
N ILE A 35 -2.56 -0.73 -5.96
CA ILE A 35 -1.47 0.22 -6.17
C ILE A 35 -0.25 -0.35 -5.49
N GLU A 36 0.88 -0.31 -6.18
CA GLU A 36 2.15 -0.80 -5.66
C GLU A 36 3.08 0.38 -5.41
N VAL A 37 3.63 0.44 -4.19
CA VAL A 37 4.54 1.51 -3.78
C VAL A 37 5.74 0.93 -3.06
N LYS A 38 6.79 1.75 -2.96
CA LYS A 38 7.97 1.42 -2.18
C LYS A 38 8.18 2.52 -1.15
N SER A 39 8.41 2.12 0.09
CA SER A 39 8.71 3.08 1.16
C SER A 39 10.14 3.59 0.98
N LYS A 40 10.31 4.92 0.94
CA LYS A 40 11.63 5.51 0.80
C LYS A 40 12.52 5.25 2.01
N ASN A 41 11.92 5.11 3.17
CA ASN A 41 12.67 4.95 4.41
C ASN A 41 13.29 3.56 4.56
N THR A 42 12.58 2.52 4.11
CA THR A 42 13.04 1.15 4.32
C THR A 42 13.34 0.41 3.02
N GLN A 43 12.88 0.92 1.89
CA GLN A 43 12.94 0.27 0.58
C GLN A 43 12.04 -0.97 0.49
N HIS A 44 11.20 -1.21 1.50
CA HIS A 44 10.22 -2.28 1.45
C HIS A 44 9.12 -1.95 0.46
N CYS A 45 8.57 -2.97 -0.17
CA CYS A 45 7.52 -2.81 -1.16
C CYS A 45 6.17 -3.21 -0.57
N TRP A 46 5.13 -2.50 -0.99
CA TRP A 46 3.78 -2.67 -0.48
C TRP A 46 2.81 -2.67 -1.65
N MET A 47 1.84 -3.56 -1.59
CA MET A 47 0.74 -3.58 -2.55
C MET A 47 -0.56 -3.37 -1.78
N ILE A 48 -1.27 -2.32 -2.13
CA ILE A 48 -2.54 -1.96 -1.50
C ILE A 48 -3.65 -2.40 -2.45
N PHE A 49 -4.38 -3.43 -2.05
CA PHE A 49 -5.43 -4.04 -2.85
C PHE A 49 -6.80 -3.67 -2.28
N LYS A 50 -7.73 -3.30 -3.15
CA LYS A 50 -9.11 -3.03 -2.73
C LYS A 50 -10.05 -4.10 -3.26
N LYS A 51 -10.86 -4.66 -2.37
CA LYS A 51 -11.93 -5.58 -2.74
C LYS A 51 -13.06 -4.78 -3.38
N VAL A 52 -13.71 -5.35 -4.40
CA VAL A 52 -14.87 -4.73 -5.01
C VAL A 52 -16.16 -5.19 -4.36
N SER A 53 -16.16 -6.33 -3.70
CA SER A 53 -17.34 -6.83 -2.99
C SER A 53 -17.44 -6.19 -1.61
N PRO A 54 -18.65 -6.10 -1.03
CA PRO A 54 -18.82 -5.54 0.31
C PRO A 54 -17.97 -6.28 1.34
N SER A 55 -17.33 -5.51 2.23
CA SER A 55 -16.48 -6.06 3.28
C SER A 55 -16.27 -5.00 4.35
N ASP A 56 -16.15 -5.43 5.60
CA ASP A 56 -15.80 -4.54 6.72
C ASP A 56 -14.37 -4.04 6.59
N ARG A 57 -13.51 -4.80 5.90
CA ARG A 57 -12.11 -4.45 5.71
C ARG A 57 -11.77 -4.61 4.23
N PRO A 58 -12.18 -3.65 3.41
CA PRO A 58 -12.03 -3.77 1.96
C PRO A 58 -10.60 -3.58 1.45
N VAL A 59 -9.68 -3.08 2.28
CA VAL A 59 -8.31 -2.83 1.87
C VAL A 59 -7.41 -3.90 2.45
N THR A 60 -6.68 -4.61 1.57
CA THR A 60 -5.69 -5.61 1.98
C THR A 60 -4.31 -5.09 1.65
N LEU A 61 -3.43 -5.15 2.63
CA LEU A 61 -2.05 -4.70 2.51
C LEU A 61 -1.14 -5.92 2.38
N TYR A 62 -0.35 -5.95 1.30
CA TYR A 62 0.64 -6.99 1.07
C TYR A 62 2.03 -6.39 1.16
N HIS A 63 3.01 -7.18 1.54
CA HIS A 63 4.34 -6.71 1.88
C HIS A 63 5.42 -7.64 1.34
N LYS A 64 6.53 -7.07 0.90
CA LYS A 64 7.76 -7.81 0.63
C LYS A 64 8.95 -6.91 0.93
N HIS A 65 10.09 -7.51 1.29
CA HIS A 65 11.24 -6.75 1.75
C HIS A 65 12.03 -6.10 0.61
N HIS A 66 12.10 -6.77 -0.54
CA HIS A 66 12.89 -6.28 -1.68
C HIS A 66 12.02 -6.26 -2.92
N GLN A 67 12.24 -5.27 -3.76
CA GLN A 67 11.50 -5.16 -5.02
C GLN A 67 11.70 -6.39 -5.89
N SER A 68 12.88 -7.01 -5.82
CA SER A 68 13.22 -8.21 -6.59
C SER A 68 12.62 -9.50 -6.04
N ASP A 69 12.05 -9.47 -4.84
CA ASP A 69 11.41 -10.65 -4.28
C ASP A 69 10.22 -11.05 -5.15
N PRO A 70 10.05 -12.36 -5.45
CA PRO A 70 9.02 -12.77 -6.40
C PRO A 70 7.60 -12.70 -5.84
N TYR A 71 7.42 -12.75 -4.52
CA TYR A 71 6.09 -12.86 -3.94
C TYR A 71 5.87 -11.86 -2.82
N TYR A 72 4.63 -11.34 -2.78
CA TYR A 72 4.13 -10.57 -1.66
C TYR A 72 3.52 -11.51 -0.63
N HIS A 73 3.57 -11.11 0.63
CA HIS A 73 2.87 -11.77 1.73
C HIS A 73 1.76 -10.88 2.24
N LYS A 74 0.62 -11.46 2.56
CA LYS A 74 -0.46 -10.71 3.18
C LYS A 74 0.01 -10.22 4.54
N HIS A 75 -0.13 -8.91 4.76
CA HIS A 75 0.35 -8.29 6.00
C HIS A 75 -0.83 -7.93 6.91
N TYR A 76 -1.86 -7.28 6.36
CA TYR A 76 -2.94 -6.75 7.17
C TYR A 76 -4.16 -6.43 6.32
N GLU A 77 -5.34 -6.40 6.95
CA GLU A 77 -6.55 -5.92 6.32
C GLU A 77 -7.07 -4.73 7.10
N THR A 78 -7.55 -3.70 6.41
CA THR A 78 -7.98 -2.47 7.04
C THR A 78 -9.18 -1.88 6.28
N ARG A 79 -9.79 -0.86 6.86
CA ARG A 79 -10.97 -0.23 6.28
C ARG A 79 -10.65 0.74 5.17
N THR A 80 -9.53 1.42 5.25
CA THR A 80 -9.21 2.53 4.34
C THR A 80 -7.77 2.48 3.90
N VAL A 81 -7.48 3.18 2.80
CA VAL A 81 -6.10 3.37 2.35
C VAL A 81 -5.30 4.15 3.39
N ASN A 82 -5.93 5.13 4.04
CA ASN A 82 -5.25 5.86 5.11
C ASN A 82 -4.83 4.93 6.25
N GLY A 83 -5.67 3.96 6.61
CA GLY A 83 -5.32 2.95 7.60
C GLY A 83 -4.13 2.11 7.17
N ALA A 84 -4.08 1.74 5.88
CA ALA A 84 -2.95 1.00 5.33
C ALA A 84 -1.66 1.82 5.41
N VAL A 85 -1.73 3.11 5.08
CA VAL A 85 -0.56 4.00 5.15
C VAL A 85 -0.05 4.11 6.59
N ARG A 86 -0.95 4.25 7.55
CA ARG A 86 -0.56 4.30 8.96
C ARG A 86 0.12 3.02 9.41
N ASP A 87 -0.35 1.89 8.93
CA ASP A 87 0.24 0.60 9.24
C ASP A 87 1.65 0.47 8.65
N ILE A 88 1.81 0.93 7.40
CA ILE A 88 3.13 0.97 6.75
C ILE A 88 4.09 1.85 7.55
N ASN A 89 3.64 3.03 7.97
CA ASN A 89 4.47 3.95 8.74
C ASN A 89 4.92 3.32 10.06
N SER A 90 4.02 2.65 10.76
CA SER A 90 4.35 1.96 12.00
C SER A 90 5.38 0.86 11.77
N HIS A 91 5.20 0.10 10.70
CA HIS A 91 6.14 -0.96 10.34
C HIS A 91 7.52 -0.39 10.01
N ASP A 92 7.55 0.70 9.24
CA ASP A 92 8.81 1.34 8.88
C ASP A 92 9.54 1.87 10.11
N GLU A 93 8.82 2.48 11.04
CA GLU A 93 9.43 2.94 12.29
C GLU A 93 10.04 1.78 13.07
N TYR A 94 9.34 0.66 13.13
CA TYR A 94 9.85 -0.53 13.81
C TYR A 94 11.14 -1.03 13.16
N VAL A 95 11.15 -1.13 11.83
CA VAL A 95 12.32 -1.60 11.08
C VAL A 95 13.50 -0.66 11.29
N ILE A 96 13.28 0.64 11.17
CA ILE A 96 14.35 1.64 11.34
C ILE A 96 14.92 1.59 12.75
N LYS A 97 14.04 1.53 13.74
CA LYS A 97 14.44 1.47 15.14
C LYS A 97 15.30 0.24 15.43
N HIS A 98 14.96 -0.90 14.83
CA HIS A 98 15.67 -2.15 15.11
C HIS A 98 16.90 -2.38 14.23
N ARG A 99 17.09 -1.58 13.17
CA ARG A 99 18.28 -1.69 12.31
C ARG A 99 19.56 -1.38 13.05
N GLY A 100 19.51 -0.50 14.03
CA GLY A 100 20.69 -0.16 14.84
C GLY A 100 21.04 -1.19 15.88
N GLU A 101 20.20 -2.16 16.08
CA GLU A 101 20.40 -3.22 17.06
C GLU A 101 21.12 -4.38 16.41
N LYS A 102 22.30 -4.62 16.81
CA LYS A 102 23.12 -5.70 16.24
C LYS A 102 23.64 -6.59 17.35
#